data_dc9936c250f8b92c7c891ab738fb3223
#
_entry.id   dc9936c250f8b92c7c891ab738fb3223
#
_cell.length_a   1.000
_cell.length_b   1.000
_cell.length_c   1.000
_cell.angle_alpha   90.00
_cell.angle_beta   90.00
_cell.angle_gamma   90.00
#
_symmetry.space_group_name_H-M   'P 1'
#
loop_
_entity.id
_entity.type
_entity.pdbx_description
1 polymer ?
#
loop_
_entity_poly.entity_id
_entity_poly.type
_entity_poly.pdbx_seq_one_letter_code
_entity_poly.pdbx_strand_id
1 'polypeptide(L)'
;MIRQLIFISVFAATAAMAALAQNVTGTVTCGGAGVSGVAVSDGINVVTTDKQGRYALQTDKANGYVFISIPRGYTVDMADGFNPQFWQKLSDAKVETAEVHNFKLTYSPADDYVMIIGADSHLARRIGDRKTYKNGYIASLKYEKEKAAESQLPTYSMILGDLTWDNFWYANKYTLRNFMDDQRKMHYPVPLFPVIGNHDNDPAVPHSANTDFLAAKLWRDVVCPNYYSYNPGKVHYVVLDNIVYQNDTLPAGKKARKGVWGQRNYNAAVTEQQINWLRQDLALVDKQMPVVVCSHIPTFRINRNFSTFGSLQNYKELASCFDGFKNVHFVSGHTHVNFNAHPSEYPHIMEHNIAAICASWWITGKLTGTDMCTDGSPAGYSRWTVRGDSIEWK
;
A
#
# COMPACT_ATOMS: atom_id res chain seq x y z
N MET A 1 -59.78 19.18 -51.17
CA MET A 1 -59.18 18.30 -50.17
C MET A 1 -57.64 18.35 -50.34
N ILE A 2 -57.03 19.24 -49.58
CA ILE A 2 -55.55 19.42 -49.63
C ILE A 2 -54.96 18.68 -48.42
N ARG A 3 -54.16 17.65 -48.61
CA ARG A 3 -53.44 16.96 -47.55
C ARG A 3 -52.11 17.72 -47.29
N GLN A 4 -51.98 18.33 -46.14
CA GLN A 4 -50.73 18.85 -45.62
C GLN A 4 -49.88 17.69 -45.12
N LEU A 5 -48.68 17.50 -45.71
CA LEU A 5 -47.64 16.67 -45.20
C LEU A 5 -46.82 17.48 -44.18
N ILE A 6 -46.87 17.03 -42.93
CA ILE A 6 -46.02 17.55 -41.85
C ILE A 6 -44.71 16.77 -41.90
N PHE A 7 -43.62 17.43 -42.24
CA PHE A 7 -42.24 16.93 -42.09
C PHE A 7 -41.79 17.14 -40.66
N ILE A 8 -41.65 16.04 -39.90
CA ILE A 8 -41.01 16.04 -38.60
C ILE A 8 -39.51 15.86 -38.86
N SER A 9 -38.74 16.92 -38.73
CA SER A 9 -37.27 16.87 -38.71
C SER A 9 -36.80 16.45 -37.31
N VAL A 10 -36.35 15.20 -37.19
CA VAL A 10 -35.67 14.73 -35.99
C VAL A 10 -34.25 15.27 -36.05
N PHE A 11 -33.97 16.26 -35.21
CA PHE A 11 -32.58 16.66 -34.93
C PHE A 11 -31.96 15.61 -34.00
N ALA A 12 -31.12 14.73 -34.56
CA ALA A 12 -30.23 13.89 -33.79
C ALA A 12 -29.09 14.78 -33.25
N ALA A 13 -29.20 15.21 -32.01
CA ALA A 13 -28.08 15.81 -31.30
C ALA A 13 -27.06 14.72 -30.95
N THR A 14 -26.08 14.53 -31.82
CA THR A 14 -24.87 13.79 -31.49
C THR A 14 -24.08 14.65 -30.49
N ALA A 15 -24.20 14.35 -29.19
CA ALA A 15 -23.25 14.82 -28.21
C ALA A 15 -21.90 14.18 -28.54
N ALA A 16 -21.02 14.93 -29.19
CA ALA A 16 -19.61 14.58 -29.28
C ALA A 16 -19.06 14.71 -27.86
N MET A 17 -18.93 13.57 -27.16
CA MET A 17 -18.06 13.51 -26.00
C MET A 17 -16.66 13.83 -26.52
N ALA A 18 -16.17 15.03 -26.23
CA ALA A 18 -14.78 15.35 -26.45
C ALA A 18 -13.97 14.32 -25.66
N ALA A 19 -13.29 13.42 -26.36
CA ALA A 19 -12.31 12.54 -25.74
C ALA A 19 -11.28 13.46 -25.10
N LEU A 20 -11.25 13.50 -23.78
CA LEU A 20 -10.24 14.26 -23.05
C LEU A 20 -8.87 13.74 -23.52
N ALA A 21 -8.01 14.65 -23.96
CA ALA A 21 -6.70 14.30 -24.48
C ALA A 21 -5.88 13.63 -23.35
N GLN A 22 -5.13 12.58 -23.71
CA GLN A 22 -4.18 11.94 -22.81
C GLN A 22 -3.17 12.99 -22.34
N ASN A 23 -3.12 13.24 -21.03
CA ASN A 23 -2.35 14.35 -20.46
C ASN A 23 -1.12 13.92 -19.66
N VAL A 24 -0.95 12.59 -19.41
CA VAL A 24 0.27 12.03 -18.86
C VAL A 24 0.79 10.94 -19.80
N THR A 25 2.00 11.12 -20.31
CA THR A 25 2.64 10.20 -21.24
C THR A 25 4.04 9.82 -20.73
N GLY A 26 4.65 8.82 -21.33
CA GLY A 26 6.02 8.47 -21.00
C GLY A 26 6.46 7.14 -21.59
N THR A 27 7.65 6.70 -21.13
CA THR A 27 8.22 5.43 -21.54
C THR A 27 8.69 4.64 -20.32
N VAL A 28 8.58 3.31 -20.41
CA VAL A 28 9.21 2.38 -19.47
C VAL A 28 10.30 1.63 -20.23
N THR A 29 11.56 1.74 -19.76
CA THR A 29 12.72 1.22 -20.47
C THR A 29 13.63 0.38 -19.57
N CYS A 30 14.34 -0.59 -20.18
CA CYS A 30 15.41 -1.33 -19.54
C CYS A 30 16.61 -1.37 -20.50
N GLY A 31 17.80 -0.91 -20.07
CA GLY A 31 18.99 -0.84 -20.91
C GLY A 31 18.81 0.01 -22.18
N GLY A 32 17.89 0.97 -22.18
CA GLY A 32 17.53 1.80 -23.33
C GLY A 32 16.46 1.21 -24.26
N ALA A 33 16.10 -0.07 -24.11
CA ALA A 33 15.03 -0.71 -24.85
C ALA A 33 13.68 -0.53 -24.13
N GLY A 34 12.59 -0.34 -24.88
CA GLY A 34 11.23 -0.28 -24.33
C GLY A 34 10.78 -1.61 -23.73
N VAL A 35 10.08 -1.56 -22.60
CA VAL A 35 9.49 -2.74 -21.95
C VAL A 35 7.97 -2.70 -22.15
N SER A 36 7.45 -3.70 -22.87
CA SER A 36 6.02 -3.83 -23.21
C SER A 36 5.22 -4.48 -22.10
N GLY A 37 3.92 -4.09 -21.97
CA GLY A 37 2.97 -4.73 -21.07
C GLY A 37 3.11 -4.32 -19.61
N VAL A 38 3.90 -3.28 -19.30
CA VAL A 38 4.02 -2.74 -17.95
C VAL A 38 2.76 -1.94 -17.62
N ALA A 39 2.09 -2.29 -16.53
CA ALA A 39 0.95 -1.52 -16.04
C ALA A 39 1.41 -0.17 -15.48
N VAL A 40 0.74 0.90 -15.91
CA VAL A 40 0.98 2.29 -15.48
C VAL A 40 -0.34 2.86 -14.98
N SER A 41 -0.31 3.54 -13.85
CA SER A 41 -1.53 4.03 -13.19
C SER A 41 -1.31 5.37 -12.48
N ASP A 42 -2.39 6.13 -12.33
CA ASP A 42 -2.52 7.30 -11.44
C ASP A 42 -3.28 6.93 -10.13
N GLY A 43 -3.58 5.66 -9.94
CA GLY A 43 -4.42 5.17 -8.84
C GLY A 43 -5.92 5.19 -9.16
N ILE A 44 -6.34 5.62 -10.35
CA ILE A 44 -7.73 5.62 -10.82
C ILE A 44 -7.84 4.77 -12.09
N ASN A 45 -7.03 5.10 -13.08
CA ASN A 45 -6.98 4.41 -14.36
C ASN A 45 -5.72 3.56 -14.46
N VAL A 46 -5.79 2.43 -15.18
CA VAL A 46 -4.66 1.56 -15.48
C VAL A 46 -4.54 1.43 -17.00
N VAL A 47 -3.35 1.69 -17.52
CA VAL A 47 -2.99 1.44 -18.93
C VAL A 47 -1.75 0.55 -18.99
N THR A 48 -1.43 0.01 -20.16
CA THR A 48 -0.22 -0.78 -20.35
C THR A 48 0.69 -0.16 -21.40
N THR A 49 2.00 -0.37 -21.27
CA THR A 49 2.96 0.07 -22.27
C THR A 49 2.86 -0.73 -23.57
N ASP A 50 3.09 -0.07 -24.71
CA ASP A 50 3.16 -0.67 -26.04
C ASP A 50 4.50 -1.42 -26.26
N LYS A 51 4.71 -1.99 -27.48
CA LYS A 51 5.94 -2.72 -27.85
C LYS A 51 7.21 -1.87 -27.78
N GLN A 52 7.10 -0.55 -27.81
CA GLN A 52 8.20 0.41 -27.67
C GLN A 52 8.34 0.93 -26.22
N GLY A 53 7.57 0.37 -25.27
CA GLY A 53 7.54 0.80 -23.88
C GLY A 53 6.82 2.12 -23.64
N ARG A 54 6.08 2.66 -24.61
CA ARG A 54 5.36 3.93 -24.50
C ARG A 54 3.99 3.72 -23.86
N TYR A 55 3.57 4.66 -23.06
CA TYR A 55 2.21 4.72 -22.50
C TYR A 55 1.61 6.11 -22.64
N ALA A 56 0.31 6.16 -22.57
CA ALA A 56 -0.45 7.39 -22.55
C ALA A 56 -1.67 7.20 -21.65
N LEU A 57 -1.73 7.97 -20.59
CA LEU A 57 -2.73 7.94 -19.54
C LEU A 57 -3.54 9.23 -19.57
N GLN A 58 -4.85 9.10 -19.48
CA GLN A 58 -5.74 10.19 -19.17
C GLN A 58 -5.99 10.21 -17.68
N THR A 59 -5.71 11.33 -17.02
CA THR A 59 -5.86 11.50 -15.57
C THR A 59 -6.52 12.83 -15.23
N ASP A 60 -7.33 12.87 -14.18
CA ASP A 60 -7.80 14.10 -13.54
C ASP A 60 -6.78 14.70 -12.57
N LYS A 61 -5.63 14.00 -12.41
CA LYS A 61 -4.52 14.36 -11.51
C LYS A 61 -4.89 14.46 -10.03
N ALA A 62 -6.04 13.95 -9.63
CA ALA A 62 -6.55 14.06 -8.27
C ALA A 62 -5.58 13.48 -7.24
N ASN A 63 -4.96 12.32 -7.51
CA ASN A 63 -4.01 11.69 -6.61
C ASN A 63 -2.61 12.34 -6.60
N GLY A 64 -2.26 13.12 -7.63
CA GLY A 64 -1.01 13.87 -7.72
C GLY A 64 0.24 13.01 -8.02
N TYR A 65 0.07 11.79 -8.51
CA TYR A 65 1.18 10.89 -8.87
C TYR A 65 0.84 9.99 -10.06
N VAL A 66 1.89 9.41 -10.64
CA VAL A 66 1.82 8.29 -11.58
C VAL A 66 2.82 7.23 -11.13
N PHE A 67 2.46 5.95 -11.28
CA PHE A 67 3.32 4.83 -10.90
C PHE A 67 3.24 3.66 -11.88
N ILE A 68 4.22 2.78 -11.81
CA ILE A 68 4.23 1.51 -12.53
C ILE A 68 4.04 0.34 -11.56
N SER A 69 3.30 -0.68 -11.93
CA SER A 69 3.41 -1.99 -11.29
C SER A 69 4.72 -2.63 -11.79
N ILE A 70 5.73 -2.76 -10.89
CA ILE A 70 7.03 -3.32 -11.26
C ILE A 70 6.80 -4.72 -11.83
N PRO A 71 7.12 -5.01 -13.11
CA PRO A 71 6.82 -6.29 -13.71
C PRO A 71 7.81 -7.37 -13.25
N ARG A 72 7.38 -8.62 -13.28
CA ARG A 72 8.22 -9.79 -13.04
C ARG A 72 9.48 -9.76 -13.92
N GLY A 73 10.63 -10.11 -13.34
CA GLY A 73 11.92 -10.12 -14.02
C GLY A 73 12.62 -8.77 -14.06
N TYR A 74 12.07 -7.77 -13.39
CA TYR A 74 12.64 -6.45 -13.30
C TYR A 74 12.61 -5.89 -11.88
N THR A 75 13.49 -4.90 -11.64
CA THR A 75 13.48 -4.05 -10.46
C THR A 75 13.62 -2.59 -10.89
N VAL A 76 13.43 -1.67 -9.96
CA VAL A 76 13.62 -0.22 -10.13
C VAL A 76 14.84 0.24 -9.33
N ASP A 77 15.35 1.43 -9.62
CA ASP A 77 16.38 2.05 -8.80
C ASP A 77 15.87 2.27 -7.36
N MET A 78 16.76 2.18 -6.39
CA MET A 78 16.48 2.36 -4.97
C MET A 78 17.05 3.68 -4.47
N ALA A 79 16.21 4.67 -4.21
CA ALA A 79 16.69 5.85 -3.49
C ALA A 79 17.12 5.46 -2.08
N ASP A 80 18.25 6.00 -1.64
CA ASP A 80 18.83 5.74 -0.32
C ASP A 80 19.07 4.23 -0.02
N GLY A 81 19.07 3.38 -1.06
CA GLY A 81 19.27 1.94 -0.96
C GLY A 81 18.05 1.12 -0.51
N PHE A 82 16.94 1.74 -0.17
CA PHE A 82 15.75 1.03 0.32
C PHE A 82 14.41 1.51 -0.26
N ASN A 83 14.35 2.71 -0.85
CA ASN A 83 13.09 3.30 -1.33
C ASN A 83 12.93 3.06 -2.84
N PRO A 84 12.05 2.13 -3.29
CA PRO A 84 11.89 1.80 -4.70
C PRO A 84 11.31 2.95 -5.51
N GLN A 85 11.94 3.29 -6.65
CA GLN A 85 11.57 4.43 -7.49
C GLN A 85 10.59 4.01 -8.60
N PHE A 86 9.42 3.46 -8.22
CA PHE A 86 8.37 3.02 -9.13
C PHE A 86 7.27 4.05 -9.37
N TRP A 87 7.36 5.22 -8.75
CA TRP A 87 6.37 6.28 -8.85
C TRP A 87 7.01 7.66 -8.97
N GLN A 88 6.26 8.60 -9.52
CA GLN A 88 6.67 9.99 -9.67
C GLN A 88 5.49 10.90 -9.34
N LYS A 89 5.78 12.07 -8.74
CA LYS A 89 4.76 13.10 -8.52
C LYS A 89 4.42 13.80 -9.83
N LEU A 90 3.16 14.12 -10.02
CA LEU A 90 2.74 15.07 -11.03
C LEU A 90 3.17 16.49 -10.61
N SER A 91 3.69 17.26 -11.54
CA SER A 91 4.25 18.57 -11.27
C SER A 91 3.19 19.67 -11.25
N ASP A 92 2.09 19.47 -11.98
CA ASP A 92 0.99 20.43 -12.10
C ASP A 92 -0.36 19.72 -11.87
N ALA A 93 -1.17 20.29 -10.99
CA ALA A 93 -2.52 19.77 -10.72
C ALA A 93 -3.52 20.11 -11.84
N LYS A 94 -3.17 20.98 -12.80
CA LYS A 94 -4.06 21.34 -13.91
C LYS A 94 -4.16 20.19 -14.91
N VAL A 95 -5.39 19.73 -15.16
CA VAL A 95 -5.67 18.62 -16.06
C VAL A 95 -5.19 18.91 -17.49
N GLU A 96 -5.24 20.16 -17.92
CA GLU A 96 -4.87 20.61 -19.27
C GLU A 96 -3.34 20.59 -19.50
N THR A 97 -2.53 20.59 -18.43
CA THR A 97 -1.07 20.55 -18.56
C THR A 97 -0.62 19.13 -18.89
N ALA A 98 -0.03 18.95 -20.06
CA ALA A 98 0.57 17.69 -20.44
C ALA A 98 1.91 17.47 -19.72
N GLU A 99 2.13 16.25 -19.21
CA GLU A 99 3.36 15.86 -18.51
C GLU A 99 3.97 14.60 -19.10
N VAL A 100 5.30 14.48 -19.01
CA VAL A 100 6.04 13.29 -19.45
C VAL A 100 6.76 12.69 -18.26
N HIS A 101 6.44 11.42 -17.95
CA HIS A 101 7.02 10.67 -16.85
C HIS A 101 7.62 9.36 -17.37
N ASN A 102 8.94 9.27 -17.34
CA ASN A 102 9.67 8.08 -17.81
C ASN A 102 10.13 7.22 -16.64
N PHE A 103 10.02 5.91 -16.78
CA PHE A 103 10.49 4.94 -15.79
C PHE A 103 11.62 4.09 -16.35
N LYS A 104 12.58 3.78 -15.50
CA LYS A 104 13.72 2.95 -15.83
C LYS A 104 13.66 1.67 -15.00
N LEU A 105 13.77 0.56 -15.69
CA LEU A 105 13.84 -0.77 -15.09
C LEU A 105 15.26 -1.33 -15.23
N THR A 106 15.62 -2.19 -14.29
CA THR A 106 16.81 -3.03 -14.34
C THR A 106 16.38 -4.49 -14.41
N TYR A 107 16.95 -5.26 -15.33
CA TYR A 107 16.65 -6.69 -15.47
C TYR A 107 17.08 -7.45 -14.22
N SER A 108 16.18 -8.22 -13.63
CA SER A 108 16.36 -8.99 -12.40
C SER A 108 15.48 -10.25 -12.43
N PRO A 109 15.92 -11.34 -13.08
CA PRO A 109 15.08 -12.49 -13.40
C PRO A 109 14.81 -13.45 -12.23
N ALA A 110 15.01 -13.03 -10.98
CA ALA A 110 14.78 -13.88 -9.81
C ALA A 110 13.30 -14.10 -9.57
N ASP A 111 12.82 -15.36 -9.64
CA ASP A 111 11.48 -15.77 -9.21
C ASP A 111 11.46 -16.20 -7.72
N ASP A 112 12.61 -16.49 -7.18
CA ASP A 112 12.81 -16.93 -5.80
C ASP A 112 13.35 -15.78 -4.95
N TYR A 113 12.77 -15.52 -3.78
CA TYR A 113 13.16 -14.42 -2.91
C TYR A 113 12.70 -14.63 -1.45
N VAL A 114 13.17 -13.76 -0.58
CA VAL A 114 12.67 -13.64 0.79
C VAL A 114 11.94 -12.30 0.94
N MET A 115 10.74 -12.34 1.51
CA MET A 115 9.98 -11.16 1.93
C MET A 115 9.90 -11.15 3.46
N ILE A 116 10.39 -10.07 4.09
CA ILE A 116 10.28 -9.85 5.52
C ILE A 116 9.13 -8.89 5.77
N ILE A 117 8.12 -9.35 6.48
CA ILE A 117 6.88 -8.62 6.72
C ILE A 117 6.79 -8.25 8.20
N GLY A 118 6.95 -6.98 8.51
CA GLY A 118 6.67 -6.42 9.83
C GLY A 118 5.41 -5.57 9.81
N ALA A 119 4.93 -5.18 10.98
CA ALA A 119 3.78 -4.30 11.14
C ALA A 119 3.99 -3.37 12.33
N ASP A 120 3.32 -2.23 12.35
CA ASP A 120 3.11 -1.44 13.57
C ASP A 120 4.44 -1.06 14.27
N SER A 121 5.30 -0.31 13.60
CA SER A 121 6.56 0.15 14.23
C SER A 121 6.35 1.31 15.20
N HIS A 122 5.29 2.10 15.04
CA HIS A 122 4.89 3.21 15.94
C HIS A 122 6.03 4.08 16.44
N LEU A 123 6.96 4.46 15.57
CA LEU A 123 8.03 5.36 15.94
C LEU A 123 7.49 6.76 16.23
N ALA A 124 7.84 7.31 17.37
CA ALA A 124 7.31 8.59 17.83
C ALA A 124 8.32 9.42 18.63
N ARG A 125 9.59 9.06 18.60
CA ARG A 125 10.66 9.70 19.41
C ARG A 125 10.30 9.71 20.90
N ARG A 126 9.94 8.54 21.43
CA ARG A 126 9.56 8.36 22.85
C ARG A 126 10.15 7.06 23.41
N ILE A 127 10.39 7.04 24.70
CA ILE A 127 10.79 5.86 25.51
C ILE A 127 11.94 5.01 24.93
N GLY A 128 12.74 5.56 24.02
CA GLY A 128 13.84 4.83 23.38
C GLY A 128 13.44 4.02 22.17
N ASP A 129 12.21 4.17 21.65
CA ASP A 129 11.63 3.46 20.52
C ASP A 129 12.59 3.32 19.32
N ARG A 130 13.20 4.43 18.88
CA ARG A 130 14.14 4.45 17.75
C ARG A 130 15.39 3.59 17.98
N LYS A 131 15.92 3.58 19.22
CA LYS A 131 17.07 2.77 19.59
C LYS A 131 16.69 1.29 19.58
N THR A 132 15.54 0.95 20.17
CA THR A 132 15.03 -0.42 20.22
C THR A 132 14.72 -0.94 18.80
N TYR A 133 14.06 -0.14 17.96
CA TYR A 133 13.81 -0.44 16.56
C TYR A 133 15.11 -0.71 15.78
N LYS A 134 16.13 0.15 15.96
CA LYS A 134 17.43 -0.02 15.29
C LYS A 134 18.12 -1.32 15.71
N ASN A 135 18.16 -1.58 17.02
CA ASN A 135 18.89 -2.71 17.58
C ASN A 135 18.13 -4.04 17.45
N GLY A 136 16.80 -3.99 17.33
CA GLY A 136 15.93 -5.13 17.08
C GLY A 136 15.65 -5.33 15.59
N TYR A 137 14.64 -4.63 15.07
CA TYR A 137 14.11 -4.88 13.74
C TYR A 137 15.13 -4.64 12.60
N ILE A 138 15.85 -3.50 12.62
CA ILE A 138 16.87 -3.23 11.57
C ILE A 138 18.01 -4.25 11.65
N ALA A 139 18.43 -4.66 12.85
CA ALA A 139 19.46 -5.69 13.00
C ALA A 139 18.96 -7.05 12.49
N SER A 140 17.70 -7.40 12.76
CA SER A 140 17.07 -8.61 12.24
C SER A 140 16.98 -8.60 10.71
N LEU A 141 16.61 -7.48 10.09
CA LEU A 141 16.59 -7.35 8.64
C LEU A 141 17.98 -7.57 8.00
N LYS A 142 19.05 -7.08 8.64
CA LYS A 142 20.42 -7.32 8.18
C LYS A 142 20.75 -8.80 8.24
N TYR A 143 20.45 -9.46 9.37
CA TYR A 143 20.65 -10.88 9.53
C TYR A 143 19.89 -11.70 8.48
N GLU A 144 18.59 -11.39 8.24
CA GLU A 144 17.79 -12.11 7.25
C GLU A 144 18.30 -11.90 5.82
N LYS A 145 18.77 -10.71 5.50
CA LYS A 145 19.45 -10.42 4.21
C LYS A 145 20.70 -11.26 4.02
N GLU A 146 21.55 -11.32 5.04
CA GLU A 146 22.78 -12.11 5.01
C GLU A 146 22.46 -13.61 4.85
N LYS A 147 21.50 -14.11 5.59
CA LYS A 147 21.02 -15.49 5.48
C LYS A 147 20.41 -15.83 4.12
N ALA A 148 19.63 -14.95 3.55
CA ALA A 148 19.07 -15.13 2.20
C ALA A 148 20.16 -15.13 1.14
N ALA A 149 21.19 -14.29 1.30
CA ALA A 149 22.32 -14.20 0.39
C ALA A 149 23.15 -15.50 0.34
N GLU A 150 23.24 -16.28 1.41
CA GLU A 150 23.87 -17.61 1.42
C GLU A 150 23.24 -18.55 0.38
N SER A 151 21.94 -18.37 0.08
CA SER A 151 21.18 -19.09 -0.95
C SER A 151 20.94 -18.28 -2.22
N GLN A 152 21.66 -17.17 -2.41
CA GLN A 152 21.53 -16.24 -3.54
C GLN A 152 20.13 -15.68 -3.74
N LEU A 153 19.34 -15.55 -2.65
CA LEU A 153 17.99 -15.00 -2.69
C LEU A 153 18.01 -13.49 -2.46
N PRO A 154 17.40 -12.70 -3.34
CA PRO A 154 17.11 -11.31 -3.03
C PRO A 154 16.15 -11.22 -1.84
N THR A 155 16.32 -10.18 -1.03
CA THR A 155 15.49 -9.92 0.13
C THR A 155 14.75 -8.61 -0.04
N TYR A 156 13.45 -8.63 0.20
CA TYR A 156 12.56 -7.46 0.24
C TYR A 156 11.93 -7.35 1.61
N SER A 157 11.37 -6.19 1.91
CA SER A 157 10.64 -5.99 3.14
C SER A 157 9.35 -5.20 2.95
N MET A 158 8.45 -5.39 3.89
CA MET A 158 7.20 -4.67 4.02
C MET A 158 6.98 -4.28 5.48
N ILE A 159 6.37 -3.12 5.71
CA ILE A 159 5.81 -2.74 7.01
C ILE A 159 4.33 -2.42 6.77
N LEU A 160 3.46 -3.20 7.42
CA LEU A 160 2.01 -3.18 7.24
C LEU A 160 1.34 -2.05 8.04
N GLY A 161 1.76 -0.82 7.78
CA GLY A 161 1.17 0.37 8.38
C GLY A 161 1.68 0.72 9.78
N ASP A 162 1.17 1.84 10.26
CA ASP A 162 1.54 2.44 11.54
C ASP A 162 3.06 2.59 11.70
N LEU A 163 3.68 3.16 10.65
CA LEU A 163 5.12 3.48 10.65
C LEU A 163 5.45 4.45 11.78
N THR A 164 4.54 5.38 12.00
CA THR A 164 4.65 6.43 13.01
C THR A 164 3.47 6.37 13.99
N TRP A 165 3.47 7.25 14.96
CA TRP A 165 2.33 7.43 15.86
C TRP A 165 1.85 8.89 15.82
N ASP A 166 0.81 9.15 15.01
CA ASP A 166 0.22 10.46 14.76
C ASP A 166 -0.05 11.29 16.00
N ASN A 167 -0.48 10.64 17.09
CA ASN A 167 -0.74 11.29 18.38
C ASN A 167 0.46 12.09 18.94
N PHE A 168 1.66 11.84 18.45
CA PHE A 168 2.91 12.48 18.86
C PHE A 168 3.59 13.30 17.74
N TRP A 169 3.02 13.34 16.52
CA TRP A 169 3.65 14.03 15.39
C TRP A 169 4.07 15.46 15.75
N TYR A 170 3.17 16.23 16.34
CA TYR A 170 3.40 17.63 16.68
C TYR A 170 4.03 17.81 18.07
N ALA A 171 3.65 16.98 19.03
CA ALA A 171 4.19 17.06 20.39
C ALA A 171 5.68 16.70 20.43
N ASN A 172 6.08 15.64 19.72
CA ASN A 172 7.46 15.16 19.68
C ASN A 172 8.22 15.57 18.42
N LYS A 173 7.57 16.30 17.50
CA LYS A 173 8.13 16.70 16.20
C LYS A 173 8.66 15.48 15.44
N TYR A 174 7.82 14.45 15.33
CA TYR A 174 8.16 13.21 14.65
C TYR A 174 7.03 12.76 13.74
N THR A 175 7.19 12.96 12.45
CA THR A 175 6.23 12.64 11.39
C THR A 175 6.82 11.61 10.42
N LEU A 176 6.11 11.27 9.35
CA LEU A 176 6.60 10.41 8.27
C LEU A 176 7.92 10.90 7.67
N ARG A 177 8.17 12.21 7.58
CA ARG A 177 9.47 12.74 7.14
C ARG A 177 10.61 12.26 8.05
N ASN A 178 10.39 12.31 9.35
CA ASN A 178 11.38 11.88 10.34
C ASN A 178 11.57 10.34 10.30
N PHE A 179 10.49 9.59 10.06
CA PHE A 179 10.60 8.15 9.85
C PHE A 179 11.51 7.84 8.66
N MET A 180 11.25 8.42 7.49
CA MET A 180 12.09 8.22 6.29
C MET A 180 13.55 8.65 6.51
N ASP A 181 13.77 9.78 7.21
CA ASP A 181 15.11 10.23 7.60
C ASP A 181 15.82 9.24 8.53
N ASP A 182 15.09 8.61 9.45
CA ASP A 182 15.64 7.59 10.33
C ASP A 182 16.02 6.31 9.56
N GLN A 183 15.20 5.88 8.57
CA GLN A 183 15.56 4.74 7.72
C GLN A 183 16.88 5.01 6.98
N ARG A 184 17.08 6.22 6.43
CA ARG A 184 18.35 6.62 5.80
C ARG A 184 19.52 6.55 6.79
N LYS A 185 19.39 7.16 7.97
CA LYS A 185 20.41 7.21 9.00
C LYS A 185 20.74 5.84 9.60
N MET A 186 19.77 4.95 9.65
CA MET A 186 19.94 3.58 10.12
C MET A 186 20.46 2.63 9.04
N HIS A 187 20.60 3.11 7.80
CA HIS A 187 20.94 2.31 6.62
C HIS A 187 20.03 1.11 6.49
N TYR A 188 18.73 1.38 6.30
CA TYR A 188 17.71 0.34 6.09
C TYR A 188 18.21 -0.63 4.99
N PRO A 189 18.29 -1.95 5.27
CA PRO A 189 19.20 -2.79 4.50
C PRO A 189 18.65 -3.39 3.22
N VAL A 190 17.32 -3.34 2.99
CA VAL A 190 16.63 -3.99 1.87
C VAL A 190 15.54 -3.09 1.29
N PRO A 191 15.06 -3.31 0.05
CA PRO A 191 13.91 -2.57 -0.47
C PRO A 191 12.70 -2.66 0.45
N LEU A 192 12.06 -1.52 0.72
CA LEU A 192 10.88 -1.38 1.57
C LEU A 192 9.66 -1.03 0.73
N PHE A 193 8.62 -1.87 0.80
CA PHE A 193 7.28 -1.65 0.23
C PHE A 193 6.28 -1.38 1.37
N PRO A 194 6.06 -0.14 1.77
CA PRO A 194 5.27 0.17 2.95
C PRO A 194 3.78 0.23 2.66
N VAL A 195 2.98 -0.07 3.67
CA VAL A 195 1.52 0.10 3.72
C VAL A 195 1.20 1.28 4.63
N ILE A 196 0.20 2.08 4.30
CA ILE A 196 -0.29 3.15 5.18
C ILE A 196 -1.16 2.56 6.30
N GLY A 197 -0.99 3.04 7.55
CA GLY A 197 -1.82 2.67 8.70
C GLY A 197 -2.63 3.85 9.24
N ASN A 198 -3.51 3.60 10.21
CA ASN A 198 -4.36 4.64 10.77
C ASN A 198 -3.56 5.73 11.51
N HIS A 199 -2.38 5.40 12.02
CA HIS A 199 -1.48 6.34 12.70
C HIS A 199 -0.48 7.04 11.75
N ASP A 200 -0.62 6.85 10.45
CA ASP A 200 0.17 7.53 9.42
C ASP A 200 -0.59 8.66 8.72
N ASN A 201 -1.78 8.99 9.22
CA ASN A 201 -2.63 10.09 8.79
C ASN A 201 -2.40 11.35 9.63
N ASP A 202 -2.47 12.53 9.02
CA ASP A 202 -2.24 13.81 9.72
C ASP A 202 -3.42 14.15 10.64
N PRO A 203 -3.24 14.12 11.97
CA PRO A 203 -4.30 14.41 12.94
C PRO A 203 -4.65 15.90 13.04
N ALA A 204 -3.89 16.77 12.37
CA ALA A 204 -4.18 18.22 12.29
C ALA A 204 -5.16 18.57 11.17
N VAL A 205 -5.52 17.62 10.30
CA VAL A 205 -6.53 17.83 9.26
C VAL A 205 -7.93 17.82 9.91
N PRO A 206 -8.71 18.92 9.82
CA PRO A 206 -10.03 18.97 10.41
C PRO A 206 -11.01 18.09 9.64
N HIS A 207 -12.10 17.67 10.30
CA HIS A 207 -13.18 16.92 9.68
C HIS A 207 -13.84 17.70 8.53
N SER A 208 -13.94 17.05 7.38
CA SER A 208 -14.55 17.57 6.13
C SER A 208 -14.86 16.42 5.18
N ALA A 209 -15.48 16.69 4.05
CA ALA A 209 -15.68 15.69 2.99
C ALA A 209 -14.36 15.15 2.39
N ASN A 210 -13.25 15.91 2.54
CA ASN A 210 -11.94 15.55 1.98
C ASN A 210 -10.93 15.15 3.07
N THR A 211 -11.37 14.87 4.29
CA THR A 211 -10.47 14.59 5.42
C THR A 211 -9.52 13.43 5.11
N ASP A 212 -10.02 12.33 4.60
CA ASP A 212 -9.25 11.15 4.24
C ASP A 212 -8.13 11.47 3.26
N PHE A 213 -8.47 12.09 2.16
CA PHE A 213 -7.49 12.50 1.14
C PHE A 213 -6.45 13.48 1.69
N LEU A 214 -6.87 14.48 2.47
CA LEU A 214 -5.96 15.50 3.02
C LEU A 214 -5.07 14.93 4.12
N ALA A 215 -5.58 14.04 4.97
CA ALA A 215 -4.82 13.43 6.05
C ALA A 215 -3.70 12.52 5.54
N ALA A 216 -3.94 11.78 4.46
CA ALA A 216 -2.94 10.95 3.79
C ALA A 216 -1.98 11.74 2.88
N LYS A 217 -2.10 13.08 2.81
CA LYS A 217 -1.25 13.90 1.91
C LYS A 217 0.24 13.76 2.21
N LEU A 218 0.63 13.77 3.48
CA LEU A 218 2.05 13.66 3.84
C LEU A 218 2.62 12.31 3.43
N TRP A 219 1.83 11.24 3.51
CA TRP A 219 2.21 9.92 3.00
C TRP A 219 2.53 9.98 1.50
N ARG A 220 1.59 10.45 0.69
CA ARG A 220 1.77 10.60 -0.76
C ARG A 220 2.91 11.55 -1.14
N ASP A 221 3.23 12.50 -0.25
CA ASP A 221 4.32 13.44 -0.47
C ASP A 221 5.72 12.87 -0.23
N VAL A 222 5.89 11.92 0.71
CA VAL A 222 7.23 11.56 1.20
C VAL A 222 7.49 10.07 1.27
N VAL A 223 6.46 9.22 1.19
CA VAL A 223 6.61 7.76 1.25
C VAL A 223 6.40 7.15 -0.13
N CYS A 224 5.15 7.00 -0.57
CA CYS A 224 4.78 6.45 -1.88
C CYS A 224 3.27 6.67 -2.14
N PRO A 225 2.70 6.24 -3.28
CA PRO A 225 1.25 6.05 -3.42
C PRO A 225 0.67 5.26 -2.24
N ASN A 226 -0.51 5.60 -1.76
CA ASN A 226 -1.11 4.91 -0.63
C ASN A 226 -1.70 3.53 -1.01
N TYR A 227 -1.85 3.25 -2.30
CA TYR A 227 -2.12 1.92 -2.82
C TYR A 227 -1.41 1.73 -4.17
N TYR A 228 -0.94 0.52 -4.45
CA TYR A 228 -0.14 0.18 -5.63
C TYR A 228 0.03 -1.35 -5.75
N SER A 229 0.63 -1.83 -6.85
CA SER A 229 0.98 -3.23 -7.04
C SER A 229 2.40 -3.42 -7.57
N TYR A 230 2.96 -4.63 -7.43
CA TYR A 230 4.27 -4.99 -7.94
C TYR A 230 4.46 -6.51 -7.98
N ASN A 231 5.44 -7.00 -8.78
CA ASN A 231 5.69 -8.43 -8.98
C ASN A 231 7.20 -8.74 -8.79
N PRO A 232 7.65 -9.07 -7.58
CA PRO A 232 9.07 -9.39 -7.33
C PRO A 232 9.49 -10.73 -7.95
N GLY A 233 8.54 -11.56 -8.39
CA GLY A 233 8.71 -12.83 -9.05
C GLY A 233 7.38 -13.29 -9.64
N LYS A 234 7.01 -14.56 -9.42
CA LYS A 234 5.73 -15.15 -9.88
C LYS A 234 4.57 -14.94 -8.89
N VAL A 235 4.66 -13.95 -8.03
CA VAL A 235 3.61 -13.58 -7.08
C VAL A 235 3.24 -12.12 -7.31
N HIS A 236 1.95 -11.83 -7.41
CA HIS A 236 1.44 -10.48 -7.54
C HIS A 236 1.14 -9.89 -6.17
N TYR A 237 1.79 -8.79 -5.82
CA TYR A 237 1.54 -8.05 -4.57
C TYR A 237 0.67 -6.85 -4.85
N VAL A 238 -0.39 -6.70 -4.06
CA VAL A 238 -1.27 -5.53 -4.06
C VAL A 238 -1.22 -4.89 -2.69
N VAL A 239 -0.90 -3.62 -2.62
CA VAL A 239 -0.98 -2.80 -1.40
C VAL A 239 -2.24 -1.98 -1.47
N LEU A 240 -3.05 -2.00 -0.41
CA LEU A 240 -4.29 -1.25 -0.28
C LEU A 240 -4.28 -0.35 0.95
N ASP A 241 -4.88 0.81 0.82
CA ASP A 241 -5.24 1.69 1.93
C ASP A 241 -6.66 1.35 2.37
N ASN A 242 -6.80 0.72 3.53
CA ASN A 242 -8.09 0.36 4.09
C ASN A 242 -8.50 1.21 5.30
N ILE A 243 -7.94 2.42 5.37
CA ILE A 243 -8.26 3.45 6.35
C ILE A 243 -9.02 4.57 5.65
N VAL A 244 -10.29 4.76 5.94
CA VAL A 244 -11.05 5.94 5.52
C VAL A 244 -11.10 6.91 6.70
N TYR A 245 -10.13 7.82 6.76
CA TYR A 245 -9.88 8.68 7.92
C TYR A 245 -10.95 9.77 8.06
N GLN A 246 -11.60 9.87 9.22
CA GLN A 246 -12.71 10.78 9.50
C GLN A 246 -12.30 11.99 10.33
N ASN A 247 -11.48 11.77 11.33
CA ASN A 247 -11.02 12.77 12.29
C ASN A 247 -12.16 13.65 12.82
N ASP A 248 -13.25 13.04 13.25
CA ASP A 248 -14.45 13.74 13.75
C ASP A 248 -14.08 14.74 14.85
N THR A 249 -14.87 15.81 14.95
CA THR A 249 -14.70 16.83 15.95
C THR A 249 -14.67 16.24 17.36
N LEU A 250 -13.77 16.72 18.18
CA LEU A 250 -13.66 16.31 19.59
C LEU A 250 -14.97 16.62 20.35
N PRO A 251 -15.45 15.72 21.19
CA PRO A 251 -16.58 15.99 22.08
C PRO A 251 -16.29 17.20 23.00
N ALA A 252 -17.34 17.94 23.34
CA ALA A 252 -17.23 19.09 24.23
C ALA A 252 -16.50 18.74 25.53
N GLY A 253 -15.57 19.58 25.95
CA GLY A 253 -14.76 19.38 27.17
C GLY A 253 -13.58 18.42 27.02
N LYS A 254 -13.42 17.72 25.90
CA LYS A 254 -12.22 16.90 25.64
C LYS A 254 -11.06 17.78 25.19
N LYS A 255 -9.88 17.54 25.76
CA LYS A 255 -8.63 18.21 25.37
C LYS A 255 -7.82 17.27 24.47
N ALA A 256 -7.42 17.78 23.31
CA ALA A 256 -6.49 17.08 22.42
C ALA A 256 -5.04 17.34 22.81
N ARG A 257 -4.15 16.47 22.35
CA ARG A 257 -2.72 16.75 22.34
C ARG A 257 -2.40 17.87 21.35
N LYS A 258 -1.22 18.46 21.48
CA LYS A 258 -0.73 19.49 20.56
C LYS A 258 -0.79 18.99 19.10
N GLY A 259 -1.48 19.72 18.23
CA GLY A 259 -1.60 19.42 16.81
C GLY A 259 -2.58 18.29 16.45
N VAL A 260 -3.33 17.75 17.43
CA VAL A 260 -4.41 16.81 17.20
C VAL A 260 -5.73 17.58 17.27
N TRP A 261 -6.49 17.60 16.15
CA TRP A 261 -7.68 18.47 16.06
C TRP A 261 -9.00 17.71 16.19
N GLY A 262 -8.98 16.39 16.07
CA GLY A 262 -10.17 15.55 16.11
C GLY A 262 -9.96 14.26 16.92
N GLN A 263 -10.90 13.33 16.74
CA GLN A 263 -10.92 12.05 17.44
C GLN A 263 -9.92 11.03 16.87
N ARG A 264 -9.34 11.31 15.71
CA ARG A 264 -8.47 10.38 14.97
C ARG A 264 -9.15 9.06 14.63
N ASN A 265 -10.48 9.10 14.54
CA ASN A 265 -11.27 7.95 14.14
C ASN A 265 -11.31 7.80 12.61
N TYR A 266 -11.62 6.60 12.16
CA TYR A 266 -11.69 6.19 10.76
C TYR A 266 -12.73 5.09 10.58
N ASN A 267 -13.15 4.88 9.33
CA ASN A 267 -13.87 3.69 8.93
C ASN A 267 -12.87 2.68 8.33
N ALA A 268 -12.99 1.42 8.74
CA ALA A 268 -12.22 0.32 8.19
C ALA A 268 -12.88 -0.16 6.89
N ALA A 269 -12.44 0.37 5.76
CA ALA A 269 -12.98 0.06 4.43
C ALA A 269 -11.95 0.39 3.33
N VAL A 270 -12.06 -0.26 2.19
CA VAL A 270 -11.37 0.14 0.95
C VAL A 270 -12.30 1.03 0.15
N THR A 271 -11.85 2.20 -0.32
CA THR A 271 -12.71 3.12 -1.07
C THR A 271 -13.16 2.53 -2.40
N GLU A 272 -14.30 2.97 -2.92
CA GLU A 272 -14.82 2.54 -4.23
C GLU A 272 -13.81 2.82 -5.36
N GLN A 273 -13.11 3.95 -5.30
CA GLN A 273 -12.04 4.28 -6.24
C GLN A 273 -10.93 3.22 -6.25
N GLN A 274 -10.48 2.77 -5.07
CA GLN A 274 -9.47 1.70 -4.97
C GLN A 274 -10.00 0.36 -5.46
N ILE A 275 -11.26 0.01 -5.16
CA ILE A 275 -11.89 -1.21 -5.67
C ILE A 275 -11.94 -1.22 -7.20
N ASN A 276 -12.28 -0.09 -7.82
CA ASN A 276 -12.33 0.05 -9.27
C ASN A 276 -10.93 -0.02 -9.90
N TRP A 277 -9.94 0.59 -9.26
CA TRP A 277 -8.52 0.46 -9.65
C TRP A 277 -8.05 -1.00 -9.51
N LEU A 278 -8.32 -1.66 -8.39
CA LEU A 278 -7.94 -3.04 -8.12
C LEU A 278 -8.49 -4.01 -9.18
N ARG A 279 -9.75 -3.83 -9.59
CA ARG A 279 -10.35 -4.64 -10.67
C ARG A 279 -9.60 -4.48 -11.99
N GLN A 280 -9.15 -3.26 -12.33
CA GLN A 280 -8.36 -3.01 -13.54
C GLN A 280 -6.97 -3.65 -13.44
N ASP A 281 -6.30 -3.52 -12.29
CA ASP A 281 -4.98 -4.12 -12.04
C ASP A 281 -5.04 -5.65 -12.13
N LEU A 282 -5.98 -6.27 -11.42
CA LEU A 282 -6.20 -7.74 -11.42
C LEU A 282 -6.66 -8.30 -12.77
N ALA A 283 -7.23 -7.49 -13.65
CA ALA A 283 -7.56 -7.90 -15.02
C ALA A 283 -6.31 -8.18 -15.87
N LEU A 284 -5.16 -7.67 -15.49
CA LEU A 284 -3.87 -7.89 -16.12
C LEU A 284 -3.11 -9.10 -15.54
N VAL A 285 -3.61 -9.70 -14.46
CA VAL A 285 -2.93 -10.77 -13.71
C VAL A 285 -3.49 -12.14 -14.09
N ASP A 286 -2.61 -13.10 -14.35
CA ASP A 286 -3.02 -14.50 -14.59
C ASP A 286 -3.70 -15.06 -13.33
N LYS A 287 -4.87 -15.64 -13.50
CA LYS A 287 -5.66 -16.22 -12.40
C LYS A 287 -4.99 -17.43 -11.71
N GLN A 288 -3.95 -18.00 -12.30
CA GLN A 288 -3.13 -19.04 -11.66
C GLN A 288 -2.00 -18.46 -10.78
N MET A 289 -1.68 -17.16 -10.96
CA MET A 289 -0.65 -16.50 -10.17
C MET A 289 -1.15 -16.30 -8.74
N PRO A 290 -0.36 -16.65 -7.70
CA PRO A 290 -0.69 -16.26 -6.32
C PRO A 290 -0.75 -14.76 -6.17
N VAL A 291 -1.71 -14.28 -5.38
CA VAL A 291 -1.86 -12.86 -5.05
C VAL A 291 -1.67 -12.65 -3.55
N VAL A 292 -0.85 -11.67 -3.19
CA VAL A 292 -0.66 -11.23 -1.80
C VAL A 292 -1.22 -9.83 -1.66
N VAL A 293 -2.29 -9.69 -0.88
CA VAL A 293 -3.00 -8.44 -0.63
C VAL A 293 -2.57 -7.88 0.72
N CYS A 294 -1.89 -6.75 0.70
CA CYS A 294 -1.28 -6.14 1.87
C CYS A 294 -2.08 -4.91 2.28
N SER A 295 -2.58 -4.89 3.49
CA SER A 295 -3.30 -3.75 4.07
C SER A 295 -3.02 -3.64 5.56
N HIS A 296 -3.39 -2.52 6.18
CA HIS A 296 -3.11 -2.34 7.61
C HIS A 296 -4.08 -3.11 8.50
N ILE A 297 -5.39 -2.91 8.30
CA ILE A 297 -6.42 -3.59 9.09
C ILE A 297 -6.72 -4.96 8.47
N PRO A 298 -6.83 -6.03 9.27
CA PRO A 298 -7.21 -7.34 8.75
C PRO A 298 -8.60 -7.30 8.10
N THR A 299 -8.70 -7.89 6.90
CA THR A 299 -9.98 -8.03 6.19
C THR A 299 -10.86 -9.07 6.89
N PHE A 300 -10.26 -10.15 7.36
CA PHE A 300 -10.90 -11.20 8.13
C PHE A 300 -10.25 -11.34 9.49
N ARG A 301 -11.07 -11.60 10.52
CA ARG A 301 -10.60 -11.84 11.90
C ARG A 301 -11.19 -13.13 12.46
N ILE A 302 -10.60 -13.61 13.53
CA ILE A 302 -11.13 -14.71 14.32
C ILE A 302 -11.78 -14.17 15.61
N ASN A 303 -12.90 -14.73 15.99
CA ASN A 303 -13.55 -14.44 17.28
C ASN A 303 -13.05 -15.40 18.39
N ARG A 304 -13.56 -15.23 19.60
CA ARG A 304 -13.20 -16.07 20.76
C ARG A 304 -13.53 -17.57 20.57
N ASN A 305 -14.42 -17.90 19.65
CA ASN A 305 -14.79 -19.27 19.31
C ASN A 305 -14.02 -19.80 18.10
N PHE A 306 -12.96 -19.11 17.69
CA PHE A 306 -12.14 -19.42 16.52
C PHE A 306 -12.90 -19.41 15.17
N SER A 307 -14.06 -18.77 15.13
CA SER A 307 -14.79 -18.56 13.87
C SER A 307 -14.30 -17.31 13.16
N THR A 308 -14.12 -17.41 11.87
CA THR A 308 -13.72 -16.28 11.01
C THR A 308 -14.91 -15.37 10.69
N PHE A 309 -14.68 -14.08 10.67
CA PHE A 309 -15.67 -13.05 10.26
C PHE A 309 -14.99 -11.90 9.53
N GLY A 310 -15.74 -11.22 8.64
CA GLY A 310 -15.25 -10.01 7.96
C GLY A 310 -15.19 -8.82 8.91
N SER A 311 -14.07 -8.09 8.92
CA SER A 311 -13.85 -6.95 9.82
C SER A 311 -13.85 -5.60 9.11
N LEU A 312 -13.66 -5.53 7.81
CA LEU A 312 -13.87 -4.33 7.02
C LEU A 312 -15.37 -4.14 6.70
N GLN A 313 -15.82 -2.90 6.56
CA GLN A 313 -17.21 -2.61 6.23
C GLN A 313 -17.63 -3.22 4.89
N ASN A 314 -16.73 -3.22 3.90
CA ASN A 314 -16.99 -3.75 2.57
C ASN A 314 -16.12 -4.98 2.22
N TYR A 315 -15.84 -5.84 3.21
CA TYR A 315 -15.02 -7.04 3.01
C TYR A 315 -15.51 -7.97 1.91
N LYS A 316 -16.84 -8.08 1.72
CA LYS A 316 -17.44 -8.93 0.67
C LYS A 316 -17.11 -8.41 -0.73
N GLU A 317 -17.21 -7.10 -0.91
CA GLU A 317 -16.87 -6.45 -2.17
C GLU A 317 -15.38 -6.61 -2.48
N LEU A 318 -14.51 -6.38 -1.49
CA LEU A 318 -13.07 -6.58 -1.63
C LEU A 318 -12.75 -8.05 -1.97
N ALA A 319 -13.32 -9.01 -1.23
CA ALA A 319 -13.08 -10.43 -1.48
C ALA A 319 -13.52 -10.86 -2.88
N SER A 320 -14.65 -10.33 -3.39
CA SER A 320 -15.14 -10.63 -4.73
C SER A 320 -14.23 -10.19 -5.87
N CYS A 321 -13.33 -9.22 -5.65
CA CYS A 321 -12.32 -8.85 -6.64
C CYS A 321 -11.37 -10.00 -6.98
N PHE A 322 -11.22 -10.97 -6.08
CA PHE A 322 -10.32 -12.10 -6.22
C PHE A 322 -11.02 -13.39 -6.70
N ASP A 323 -12.27 -13.30 -7.12
CA ASP A 323 -12.98 -14.44 -7.71
C ASP A 323 -12.23 -14.99 -8.93
N GLY A 324 -12.08 -16.31 -8.95
CA GLY A 324 -11.34 -17.04 -9.98
C GLY A 324 -9.84 -17.16 -9.75
N PHE A 325 -9.24 -16.43 -8.83
CA PHE A 325 -7.89 -16.71 -8.35
C PHE A 325 -7.89 -17.94 -7.42
N LYS A 326 -6.82 -18.74 -7.46
CA LYS A 326 -6.75 -19.99 -6.69
C LYS A 326 -6.05 -19.87 -5.36
N ASN A 327 -5.15 -18.90 -5.23
CA ASN A 327 -4.29 -18.74 -4.06
C ASN A 327 -4.15 -17.26 -3.73
N VAL A 328 -4.85 -16.79 -2.70
CA VAL A 328 -4.88 -15.39 -2.28
C VAL A 328 -4.54 -15.31 -0.81
N HIS A 329 -3.49 -14.58 -0.49
CA HIS A 329 -3.05 -14.30 0.88
C HIS A 329 -3.34 -12.85 1.20
N PHE A 330 -4.20 -12.59 2.17
CA PHE A 330 -4.30 -11.27 2.80
C PHE A 330 -3.29 -11.19 3.93
N VAL A 331 -2.58 -10.07 4.05
CA VAL A 331 -1.56 -9.86 5.08
C VAL A 331 -1.78 -8.52 5.73
N SER A 332 -1.91 -8.51 7.05
CA SER A 332 -2.28 -7.33 7.84
C SER A 332 -1.55 -7.22 9.18
N GLY A 333 -1.65 -6.06 9.82
CA GLY A 333 -1.13 -5.73 11.15
C GLY A 333 -2.22 -5.22 12.09
N HIS A 334 -2.04 -4.00 12.62
CA HIS A 334 -3.03 -3.24 13.39
C HIS A 334 -3.41 -3.82 14.76
N THR A 335 -3.59 -5.10 14.86
CA THR A 335 -4.13 -5.73 16.09
C THR A 335 -3.06 -5.99 17.16
N HIS A 336 -1.79 -5.93 16.78
CA HIS A 336 -0.64 -6.27 17.62
C HIS A 336 -0.70 -7.71 18.17
N VAL A 337 -1.32 -8.63 17.43
CA VAL A 337 -1.36 -10.06 17.75
C VAL A 337 -1.18 -10.90 16.49
N ASN A 338 -0.71 -12.13 16.62
CA ASN A 338 -0.60 -13.06 15.50
C ASN A 338 -1.85 -13.92 15.39
N PHE A 339 -2.40 -14.04 14.20
CA PHE A 339 -3.39 -15.07 13.89
C PHE A 339 -3.44 -15.33 12.38
N ASN A 340 -3.95 -16.52 12.02
CA ASN A 340 -4.38 -16.83 10.67
C ASN A 340 -5.89 -17.04 10.66
N ALA A 341 -6.59 -16.54 9.64
CA ALA A 341 -8.02 -16.71 9.47
C ALA A 341 -8.33 -17.31 8.08
N HIS A 342 -9.21 -18.30 8.06
CA HIS A 342 -9.69 -18.97 6.86
C HIS A 342 -11.19 -18.70 6.70
N PRO A 343 -11.60 -17.74 5.88
CA PRO A 343 -13.02 -17.48 5.66
C PRO A 343 -13.66 -18.61 4.85
N SER A 344 -14.60 -19.33 5.44
CA SER A 344 -15.27 -20.46 4.77
C SER A 344 -16.04 -20.06 3.51
N GLU A 345 -16.52 -18.81 3.46
CA GLU A 345 -17.19 -18.23 2.28
C GLU A 345 -16.22 -18.01 1.09
N TYR A 346 -14.91 -17.91 1.35
CA TYR A 346 -13.84 -17.63 0.37
C TYR A 346 -12.68 -18.61 0.56
N PRO A 347 -12.83 -19.89 0.22
CA PRO A 347 -11.85 -20.94 0.56
C PRO A 347 -10.49 -20.78 -0.14
N HIS A 348 -10.40 -19.92 -1.16
CA HIS A 348 -9.17 -19.56 -1.84
C HIS A 348 -8.41 -18.41 -1.14
N ILE A 349 -8.99 -17.81 -0.08
CA ILE A 349 -8.41 -16.71 0.68
C ILE A 349 -7.91 -17.22 2.05
N MET A 350 -6.72 -16.76 2.42
CA MET A 350 -6.15 -16.91 3.74
C MET A 350 -5.69 -15.54 4.25
N GLU A 351 -6.09 -15.17 5.47
CA GLU A 351 -5.61 -13.95 6.14
C GLU A 351 -4.48 -14.30 7.11
N HIS A 352 -3.39 -13.52 7.07
CA HIS A 352 -2.27 -13.56 8.01
C HIS A 352 -2.18 -12.22 8.71
N ASN A 353 -2.50 -12.17 9.98
CA ASN A 353 -2.28 -10.98 10.79
C ASN A 353 -0.95 -11.09 11.53
N ILE A 354 -0.06 -10.14 11.32
CA ILE A 354 1.29 -10.12 11.85
C ILE A 354 1.33 -9.27 13.12
N ALA A 355 1.98 -9.81 14.16
CA ALA A 355 2.21 -9.06 15.39
C ALA A 355 3.13 -7.86 15.18
N ALA A 356 3.04 -6.90 16.10
CA ALA A 356 3.70 -5.61 15.97
C ALA A 356 5.23 -5.68 16.17
N ILE A 357 5.98 -4.96 15.37
CA ILE A 357 7.41 -4.67 15.58
C ILE A 357 7.61 -3.97 16.93
N CYS A 358 6.67 -3.08 17.32
CA CYS A 358 6.71 -2.39 18.60
C CYS A 358 6.13 -3.22 19.76
N ALA A 359 5.66 -4.43 19.51
CA ALA A 359 4.90 -5.23 20.47
C ALA A 359 3.75 -4.40 21.11
N SER A 360 3.71 -4.29 22.43
CA SER A 360 2.79 -3.39 23.14
C SER A 360 3.42 -2.00 23.27
N TRP A 361 3.54 -1.26 22.15
CA TRP A 361 3.93 0.17 22.12
C TRP A 361 5.31 0.48 22.71
N TRP A 362 6.28 -0.42 22.63
CA TRP A 362 7.63 -0.32 23.20
C TRP A 362 7.63 -0.17 24.76
N ILE A 363 6.60 -0.63 25.43
CA ILE A 363 6.44 -0.45 26.89
C ILE A 363 6.86 -1.68 27.66
N THR A 364 6.56 -2.86 27.16
CA THR A 364 6.67 -4.12 27.88
C THR A 364 8.11 -4.55 28.15
N GLY A 365 9.05 -4.21 27.28
CA GLY A 365 10.47 -4.56 27.45
C GLY A 365 11.09 -4.13 28.76
N LYS A 366 10.61 -3.02 29.34
CA LYS A 366 11.05 -2.55 30.66
C LYS A 366 10.55 -3.42 31.83
N LEU A 367 9.46 -4.16 31.63
CA LEU A 367 8.84 -4.98 32.66
C LEU A 367 9.28 -6.44 32.55
N THR A 368 9.44 -6.95 31.35
CA THR A 368 9.65 -8.38 31.06
C THR A 368 11.04 -8.70 30.51
N GLY A 369 11.87 -7.67 30.25
CA GLY A 369 13.17 -7.82 29.58
C GLY A 369 13.08 -7.98 28.07
N THR A 370 11.89 -8.27 27.52
CA THR A 370 11.61 -8.41 26.08
C THR A 370 10.32 -7.71 25.76
N ASP A 371 10.25 -6.97 24.64
CA ASP A 371 8.99 -6.38 24.18
C ASP A 371 8.05 -7.50 23.71
N MET A 372 6.83 -7.52 24.28
CA MET A 372 5.83 -8.56 24.05
C MET A 372 4.50 -7.96 23.62
N CYS A 373 3.85 -8.61 22.68
CA CYS A 373 2.48 -8.34 22.24
C CYS A 373 1.46 -8.84 23.28
N THR A 374 0.20 -8.44 23.12
CA THR A 374 -0.88 -8.80 24.05
C THR A 374 -1.24 -10.28 24.02
N ASP A 375 -0.93 -10.99 22.95
CA ASP A 375 -1.07 -12.44 22.80
C ASP A 375 0.10 -13.24 23.39
N GLY A 376 1.11 -12.57 23.93
CA GLY A 376 2.32 -13.17 24.48
C GLY A 376 3.42 -13.45 23.46
N SER A 377 3.22 -13.16 22.18
CA SER A 377 4.30 -13.23 21.19
C SER A 377 5.32 -12.11 21.41
N PRO A 378 6.62 -12.35 21.14
CA PRO A 378 7.61 -11.29 21.18
C PRO A 378 7.38 -10.30 20.03
N ALA A 379 7.94 -9.09 20.19
CA ALA A 379 8.12 -8.15 19.07
C ALA A 379 8.81 -8.89 17.91
N GLY A 380 8.27 -8.75 16.69
CA GLY A 380 8.79 -9.58 15.61
C GLY A 380 8.30 -9.19 14.22
N TYR A 381 8.48 -10.11 13.31
CA TYR A 381 8.11 -10.04 11.90
C TYR A 381 7.81 -11.46 11.40
N SER A 382 7.13 -11.58 10.26
CA SER A 382 7.00 -12.83 9.54
C SER A 382 8.02 -12.89 8.40
N ARG A 383 8.64 -14.08 8.22
CA ARG A 383 9.55 -14.36 7.12
C ARG A 383 8.87 -15.24 6.09
N TRP A 384 8.70 -14.73 4.90
CA TRP A 384 8.13 -15.46 3.78
C TRP A 384 9.24 -15.86 2.80
N THR A 385 9.32 -17.16 2.50
CA THR A 385 10.22 -17.66 1.45
C THR A 385 9.39 -18.03 0.26
N VAL A 386 9.63 -17.34 -0.85
CA VAL A 386 8.94 -17.59 -2.12
C VAL A 386 9.87 -18.38 -3.03
N ARG A 387 9.34 -19.45 -3.61
CA ARG A 387 10.00 -20.32 -4.59
C ARG A 387 9.08 -20.46 -5.79
N GLY A 388 9.34 -19.67 -6.85
CA GLY A 388 8.41 -19.54 -7.97
C GLY A 388 7.05 -19.01 -7.52
N ASP A 389 6.02 -19.87 -7.55
CA ASP A 389 4.65 -19.60 -7.11
C ASP A 389 4.29 -20.21 -5.75
N SER A 390 5.23 -20.88 -5.09
CA SER A 390 5.08 -21.44 -3.75
C SER A 390 5.49 -20.43 -2.70
N ILE A 391 4.66 -20.27 -1.66
CA ILE A 391 4.87 -19.34 -0.55
C ILE A 391 4.92 -20.16 0.76
N GLU A 392 6.05 -20.07 1.46
CA GLU A 392 6.23 -20.61 2.81
C GLU A 392 6.44 -19.46 3.79
N TRP A 393 5.75 -19.48 4.93
CA TRP A 393 5.84 -18.42 5.96
C TRP A 393 6.10 -18.99 7.36
N LYS A 394 6.76 -18.20 8.18
CA LYS A 394 6.98 -18.46 9.59
C LYS A 394 7.10 -17.15 10.39
#